data_7656049f89fc78a2fe276f3254e8be87
#
_entry.id   7656049f89fc78a2fe276f3254e8be87
#
_cell.length_a   1.000
_cell.length_b   1.000
_cell.length_c   1.000
_cell.angle_alpha   90.00
_cell.angle_beta   90.00
_cell.angle_gamma   90.00
#
_symmetry.space_group_name_H-M   'P 1'
#
loop_
_entity.id
_entity.type
_entity.pdbx_description
1 polymer ?
#
loop_
_entity_poly.entity_id
_entity_poly.type
_entity_poly.pdbx_seq_one_letter_code
_entity_poly.pdbx_strand_id
1 'polypeptide(L)'
;MARAAKPSGSKRPNFDTSLTRRAGHRESRQRLLVVCGAKVTERDYLQGLKSSARNPAVSLKIVECPRSPSQVVDHAVLLRDQADGEYDATWCVLDVDEFPNLGQTAVEARKKNIEVAFSNPCFEVWLLLHFKDYRRPAQSFKQLMPALDEAFPAGYGKTGMKFDLYAPRWRLAASRAKQLAESGKEHEVNPSTGMWKLALAIGGGEAQP
;
A
#
# COMPACT_ATOMS: atom_id res chain seq x y z
N MET A 1 36.64 25.17 83.19
CA MET A 1 35.34 24.88 82.56
C MET A 1 35.61 24.62 81.09
N ALA A 2 35.64 23.33 80.68
CA ALA A 2 35.96 22.92 79.32
C ALA A 2 34.66 22.75 78.53
N ARG A 3 34.58 23.38 77.38
CA ARG A 3 33.40 23.34 76.47
C ARG A 3 33.52 22.15 75.54
N ALA A 4 32.53 21.21 75.59
CA ALA A 4 32.49 20.04 74.73
C ALA A 4 32.23 20.38 73.28
N ALA A 5 32.97 19.72 72.38
CA ALA A 5 32.84 19.83 70.91
C ALA A 5 31.61 19.04 70.42
N LYS A 6 30.84 19.63 69.46
CA LYS A 6 29.71 19.00 68.78
C LYS A 6 30.26 18.01 67.71
N PRO A 7 29.62 16.84 67.49
CA PRO A 7 30.02 15.92 66.43
C PRO A 7 29.59 16.46 65.05
N SER A 8 30.49 16.27 64.07
CA SER A 8 30.32 16.68 62.71
C SER A 8 29.31 15.79 61.97
N GLY A 9 28.48 16.42 61.15
CA GLY A 9 27.40 15.82 60.44
C GLY A 9 27.84 14.76 59.42
N SER A 10 27.15 13.66 59.44
CA SER A 10 27.19 12.56 58.50
C SER A 10 26.86 13.06 57.09
N LYS A 11 27.80 12.88 56.13
CA LYS A 11 27.57 13.06 54.68
C LYS A 11 26.59 12.02 54.19
N ARG A 12 25.42 12.47 53.72
CA ARG A 12 24.47 11.62 53.01
C ARG A 12 25.11 11.18 51.67
N PRO A 13 24.99 9.91 51.27
CA PRO A 13 25.46 9.46 49.98
C PRO A 13 24.62 10.11 48.87
N ASN A 14 25.26 10.79 47.91
CA ASN A 14 24.65 11.23 46.69
C ASN A 14 24.25 9.99 45.86
N PHE A 15 22.98 9.68 45.80
CA PHE A 15 22.46 8.80 44.80
C PHE A 15 22.42 9.59 43.50
N ASP A 16 23.44 9.43 42.70
CA ASP A 16 23.39 9.79 41.28
C ASP A 16 22.36 8.87 40.58
N THR A 17 21.11 9.29 40.62
CA THR A 17 20.10 8.74 39.73
C THR A 17 20.36 9.32 38.35
N SER A 18 21.29 8.70 37.60
CA SER A 18 21.37 8.92 36.17
C SER A 18 20.08 8.39 35.54
N LEU A 19 19.08 9.24 35.43
CA LEU A 19 17.91 9.04 34.57
C LEU A 19 18.39 9.09 33.14
N THR A 20 19.14 8.08 32.72
CA THR A 20 19.38 7.83 31.30
C THR A 20 18.04 7.43 30.70
N ARG A 21 17.31 8.42 30.22
CA ARG A 21 16.10 8.23 29.44
C ARG A 21 16.50 7.33 28.27
N ARG A 22 16.16 6.05 28.33
CA ARG A 22 16.26 5.18 27.16
C ARG A 22 15.52 5.90 26.05
N ALA A 23 16.29 6.42 25.07
CA ALA A 23 15.72 6.91 23.84
C ALA A 23 14.98 5.71 23.24
N GLY A 24 13.66 5.71 23.33
CA GLY A 24 12.84 4.70 22.70
C GLY A 24 13.21 4.75 21.23
N HIS A 25 13.74 3.65 20.71
CA HIS A 25 13.97 3.49 19.29
C HIS A 25 12.60 3.51 18.64
N ARG A 26 12.17 4.69 18.22
CA ARG A 26 10.95 4.87 17.43
C ARG A 26 11.27 4.22 16.10
N GLU A 27 10.79 2.99 15.89
CA GLU A 27 10.86 2.37 14.58
C GLU A 27 10.32 3.39 13.56
N SER A 28 11.16 3.78 12.62
CA SER A 28 10.78 4.73 11.58
C SER A 28 9.65 4.09 10.77
N ARG A 29 8.47 4.71 10.78
CA ARG A 29 7.36 4.26 9.96
C ARG A 29 7.69 4.50 8.51
N GLN A 30 7.59 3.47 7.68
CA GLN A 30 7.66 3.63 6.24
C GLN A 30 6.46 4.46 5.77
N ARG A 31 6.74 5.55 5.05
CA ARG A 31 5.72 6.46 4.54
C ARG A 31 5.51 6.22 3.05
N LEU A 32 4.31 5.77 2.71
CA LEU A 32 3.92 5.47 1.34
C LEU A 32 2.99 6.56 0.80
N LEU A 33 3.34 7.14 -0.34
CA LEU A 33 2.43 7.93 -1.17
C LEU A 33 1.85 7.03 -2.24
N VAL A 34 0.52 6.98 -2.37
CA VAL A 34 -0.17 6.23 -3.42
C VAL A 34 -1.08 7.17 -4.19
N VAL A 35 -0.90 7.25 -5.50
CA VAL A 35 -1.73 8.03 -6.41
C VAL A 35 -2.56 7.08 -7.26
N CYS A 36 -3.88 7.13 -7.13
CA CYS A 36 -4.82 6.27 -7.84
C CYS A 36 -5.33 6.96 -9.10
N GLY A 37 -5.26 6.27 -10.24
CA GLY A 37 -5.75 6.75 -11.54
C GLY A 37 -7.27 6.76 -11.66
N ALA A 38 -7.98 5.99 -10.83
CA ALA A 38 -9.42 5.99 -10.77
C ALA A 38 -9.95 6.60 -9.45
N LYS A 39 -11.28 6.78 -9.41
CA LYS A 39 -11.97 7.32 -8.23
C LYS A 39 -12.54 6.18 -7.40
N VAL A 40 -12.60 6.36 -6.09
CA VAL A 40 -13.39 5.61 -5.11
C VAL A 40 -12.89 4.19 -4.83
N THR A 41 -12.98 3.22 -5.75
CA THR A 41 -12.80 1.79 -5.47
C THR A 41 -11.41 1.45 -4.93
N GLU A 42 -10.37 1.93 -5.61
CA GLU A 42 -8.96 1.71 -5.22
C GLU A 42 -8.64 2.36 -3.89
N ARG A 43 -9.08 3.61 -3.70
CA ARG A 43 -8.89 4.34 -2.44
C ARG A 43 -9.55 3.61 -1.28
N ASP A 44 -10.83 3.24 -1.42
CA ASP A 44 -11.59 2.59 -0.37
C ASP A 44 -10.99 1.23 -0.01
N TYR A 45 -10.53 0.47 -1.02
CA TYR A 45 -9.79 -0.77 -0.81
C TYR A 45 -8.50 -0.55 -0.01
N LEU A 46 -7.66 0.39 -0.44
CA LEU A 46 -6.36 0.66 0.20
C LEU A 46 -6.51 1.18 1.63
N GLN A 47 -7.50 2.03 1.89
CA GLN A 47 -7.83 2.49 3.25
C GLN A 47 -8.31 1.33 4.13
N GLY A 48 -9.17 0.47 3.59
CA GLY A 48 -9.65 -0.72 4.27
C GLY A 48 -8.50 -1.69 4.59
N LEU A 49 -7.61 -1.95 3.62
CA LEU A 49 -6.42 -2.78 3.81
C LEU A 49 -5.53 -2.22 4.92
N LYS A 50 -5.22 -0.93 4.89
CA LYS A 50 -4.39 -0.28 5.92
C LYS A 50 -5.01 -0.41 7.31
N SER A 51 -6.31 -0.20 7.42
CA SER A 51 -7.04 -0.29 8.69
C SER A 51 -7.09 -1.73 9.21
N SER A 52 -7.33 -2.70 8.34
CA SER A 52 -7.43 -4.12 8.70
C SER A 52 -6.08 -4.75 9.01
N ALA A 53 -5.05 -4.44 8.25
CA ALA A 53 -3.70 -4.98 8.44
C ALA A 53 -3.07 -4.52 9.76
N ARG A 54 -3.53 -3.39 10.33
CA ARG A 54 -3.04 -2.80 11.59
C ARG A 54 -1.50 -2.74 11.67
N ASN A 55 -0.84 -2.57 10.52
CA ASN A 55 0.60 -2.47 10.44
C ASN A 55 1.08 -1.09 10.94
N PRO A 56 1.63 -0.98 12.17
CA PRO A 56 2.07 0.30 12.72
C PRO A 56 3.32 0.85 12.03
N ALA A 57 4.08 -0.02 11.37
CA ALA A 57 5.33 0.33 10.68
C ALA A 57 5.09 1.08 9.35
N VAL A 58 3.84 1.17 8.86
CA VAL A 58 3.51 1.84 7.60
C VAL A 58 2.58 3.02 7.85
N SER A 59 2.86 4.16 7.24
CA SER A 59 1.95 5.30 7.07
C SER A 59 1.56 5.41 5.61
N LEU A 60 0.31 5.67 5.31
CA LEU A 60 -0.22 5.68 3.95
C LEU A 60 -0.93 7.00 3.65
N LYS A 61 -0.48 7.70 2.60
CA LYS A 61 -1.16 8.84 1.99
C LYS A 61 -1.73 8.40 0.65
N ILE A 62 -3.03 8.51 0.46
CA ILE A 62 -3.70 8.17 -0.80
C ILE A 62 -4.23 9.45 -1.43
N VAL A 63 -3.99 9.61 -2.74
CA VAL A 63 -4.45 10.73 -3.55
C VAL A 63 -5.15 10.19 -4.80
N GLU A 64 -6.32 10.72 -5.11
CA GLU A 64 -7.03 10.42 -6.36
C GLU A 64 -6.59 11.38 -7.46
N CYS A 65 -6.27 10.84 -8.62
CA CYS A 65 -5.88 11.60 -9.80
C CYS A 65 -6.50 10.97 -11.06
N PRO A 66 -7.81 11.16 -11.31
CA PRO A 66 -8.50 10.55 -12.45
C PRO A 66 -8.09 11.21 -13.77
N ARG A 67 -6.90 10.87 -14.24
CA ARG A 67 -6.26 11.39 -15.44
C ARG A 67 -5.60 10.25 -16.21
N SER A 68 -4.98 10.58 -17.37
CA SER A 68 -4.22 9.59 -18.12
C SER A 68 -3.04 9.02 -17.31
N PRO A 69 -2.59 7.79 -17.58
CA PRO A 69 -1.52 7.14 -16.82
C PRO A 69 -0.25 7.97 -16.70
N SER A 70 0.20 8.63 -17.78
CA SER A 70 1.35 9.53 -17.74
C SER A 70 1.14 10.72 -16.80
N GLN A 71 -0.05 11.34 -16.83
CA GLN A 71 -0.39 12.45 -15.94
C GLN A 71 -0.49 12.02 -14.48
N VAL A 72 -0.92 10.79 -14.21
CA VAL A 72 -0.92 10.22 -12.84
C VAL A 72 0.52 10.08 -12.33
N VAL A 73 1.43 9.57 -13.16
CA VAL A 73 2.86 9.47 -12.82
C VAL A 73 3.47 10.85 -12.59
N ASP A 74 3.21 11.82 -13.47
CA ASP A 74 3.72 13.18 -13.31
C ASP A 74 3.18 13.84 -12.04
N HIS A 75 1.92 13.62 -11.72
CA HIS A 75 1.33 14.11 -10.46
C HIS A 75 1.95 13.45 -9.23
N ALA A 76 2.24 12.16 -9.28
CA ALA A 76 2.91 11.44 -8.20
C ALA A 76 4.33 12.00 -7.96
N VAL A 77 5.07 12.28 -9.03
CA VAL A 77 6.39 12.93 -8.94
C VAL A 77 6.28 14.32 -8.30
N LEU A 78 5.33 15.14 -8.77
CA LEU A 78 5.10 16.47 -8.21
C LEU A 78 4.83 16.43 -6.70
N LEU A 79 3.93 15.55 -6.25
CA LEU A 79 3.58 15.43 -4.84
C LEU A 79 4.74 14.91 -3.99
N ARG A 80 5.51 13.94 -4.51
CA ARG A 80 6.71 13.44 -3.84
C ARG A 80 7.76 14.55 -3.65
N ASP A 81 8.04 15.29 -4.73
CA ASP A 81 9.08 16.31 -4.73
C ASP A 81 8.67 17.51 -3.86
N GLN A 82 7.39 17.89 -3.83
CA GLN A 82 6.87 18.90 -2.90
C GLN A 82 6.96 18.50 -1.42
N ALA A 83 6.96 17.20 -1.14
CA ALA A 83 7.06 16.68 0.22
C ALA A 83 8.50 16.53 0.73
N ASP A 84 9.50 16.93 -0.07
CA ASP A 84 10.93 17.05 0.28
C ASP A 84 11.46 15.83 1.11
N GLY A 85 11.30 14.63 0.55
CA GLY A 85 11.78 13.39 1.17
C GLY A 85 10.89 12.85 2.29
N GLU A 86 9.64 13.32 2.41
CA GLU A 86 8.70 12.78 3.41
C GLU A 86 8.33 11.32 3.14
N TYR A 87 8.32 10.87 1.86
CA TYR A 87 7.88 9.55 1.46
C TYR A 87 9.05 8.63 1.13
N ASP A 88 9.04 7.43 1.71
CA ASP A 88 10.05 6.39 1.45
C ASP A 88 9.78 5.65 0.12
N ALA A 89 8.52 5.57 -0.30
CA ALA A 89 8.14 5.04 -1.61
C ALA A 89 6.88 5.73 -2.14
N THR A 90 6.83 5.87 -3.47
CA THR A 90 5.71 6.47 -4.19
C THR A 90 5.17 5.49 -5.22
N TRP A 91 3.86 5.27 -5.19
CA TRP A 91 3.14 4.31 -6.01
C TRP A 91 2.09 4.98 -6.87
N CYS A 92 1.89 4.45 -8.07
CA CYS A 92 0.71 4.70 -8.88
C CYS A 92 -0.12 3.43 -9.03
N VAL A 93 -1.44 3.54 -8.96
CA VAL A 93 -2.38 2.44 -9.28
C VAL A 93 -3.09 2.80 -10.58
N LEU A 94 -2.94 1.95 -11.59
CA LEU A 94 -3.36 2.24 -12.97
C LEU A 94 -4.04 1.03 -13.62
N ASP A 95 -5.11 1.29 -14.35
CA ASP A 95 -5.79 0.32 -15.19
C ASP A 95 -5.25 0.32 -16.62
N VAL A 96 -5.36 -0.82 -17.31
CA VAL A 96 -4.83 -1.02 -18.66
C VAL A 96 -5.86 -0.79 -19.75
N ASP A 97 -7.15 -1.08 -19.50
CA ASP A 97 -8.19 -1.25 -20.51
C ASP A 97 -8.54 0.04 -21.31
N GLU A 98 -8.25 1.22 -20.77
CA GLU A 98 -8.63 2.50 -21.38
C GLU A 98 -7.47 3.21 -22.12
N PHE A 99 -6.22 2.71 -22.00
CA PHE A 99 -5.07 3.47 -22.45
C PHE A 99 -4.07 2.65 -23.30
N PRO A 100 -3.71 3.13 -24.49
CA PRO A 100 -2.58 2.59 -25.23
C PRO A 100 -1.23 3.04 -24.62
N ASN A 101 -0.15 2.35 -24.99
CA ASN A 101 1.24 2.75 -24.70
C ASN A 101 1.65 2.73 -23.20
N LEU A 102 1.05 1.86 -22.40
CA LEU A 102 1.40 1.72 -20.97
C LEU A 102 2.84 1.25 -20.74
N GLY A 103 3.44 0.54 -21.68
CA GLY A 103 4.85 0.18 -21.63
C GLY A 103 5.78 1.40 -21.53
N GLN A 104 5.49 2.47 -22.27
CA GLN A 104 6.25 3.72 -22.15
C GLN A 104 6.05 4.36 -20.76
N THR A 105 4.80 4.39 -20.27
CA THR A 105 4.49 4.91 -18.92
C THR A 105 5.23 4.10 -17.85
N ALA A 106 5.30 2.77 -17.97
CA ALA A 106 6.03 1.91 -17.05
C ALA A 106 7.53 2.23 -17.02
N VAL A 107 8.14 2.43 -18.20
CA VAL A 107 9.56 2.80 -18.33
C VAL A 107 9.83 4.16 -17.70
N GLU A 108 8.97 5.15 -17.95
CA GLU A 108 9.13 6.51 -17.41
C GLU A 108 8.92 6.56 -15.90
N ALA A 109 7.92 5.86 -15.38
CA ALA A 109 7.70 5.74 -13.94
C ALA A 109 8.94 5.16 -13.24
N ARG A 110 9.51 4.08 -13.81
CA ARG A 110 10.74 3.46 -13.27
C ARG A 110 11.92 4.44 -13.26
N LYS A 111 12.13 5.21 -14.34
CA LYS A 111 13.19 6.24 -14.40
C LYS A 111 13.03 7.32 -13.34
N LYS A 112 11.79 7.61 -12.94
CA LYS A 112 11.43 8.59 -11.91
C LYS A 112 11.35 8.00 -10.51
N ASN A 113 11.71 6.71 -10.31
CA ASN A 113 11.58 5.98 -9.05
C ASN A 113 10.13 5.97 -8.52
N ILE A 114 9.17 5.79 -9.42
CA ILE A 114 7.76 5.58 -9.10
C ILE A 114 7.42 4.10 -9.34
N GLU A 115 6.94 3.43 -8.31
CA GLU A 115 6.39 2.08 -8.43
C GLU A 115 5.00 2.12 -9.05
N VAL A 116 4.68 1.16 -9.90
CA VAL A 116 3.36 1.09 -10.53
C VAL A 116 2.72 -0.27 -10.28
N ALA A 117 1.50 -0.22 -9.79
CA ALA A 117 0.60 -1.37 -9.68
C ALA A 117 -0.41 -1.29 -10.85
N PHE A 118 -0.04 -1.89 -11.98
CA PHE A 118 -0.98 -2.05 -13.10
C PHE A 118 -2.00 -3.13 -12.81
N SER A 119 -3.24 -2.95 -13.28
CA SER A 119 -4.25 -4.00 -13.34
C SER A 119 -4.75 -4.15 -14.77
N ASN A 120 -4.68 -5.35 -15.32
CA ASN A 120 -5.04 -5.68 -16.69
C ASN A 120 -6.20 -6.68 -16.73
N PRO A 121 -7.39 -6.32 -17.20
CA PRO A 121 -7.72 -5.02 -17.79
C PRO A 121 -7.89 -3.90 -16.74
N CYS A 122 -8.46 -4.17 -15.57
CA CYS A 122 -8.82 -3.18 -14.57
C CYS A 122 -8.73 -3.72 -13.13
N PHE A 123 -8.88 -2.83 -12.15
CA PHE A 123 -8.73 -3.12 -10.73
C PHE A 123 -9.61 -4.27 -10.23
N GLU A 124 -10.73 -4.52 -10.87
CA GLU A 124 -11.65 -5.59 -10.50
C GLU A 124 -11.03 -7.00 -10.63
N VAL A 125 -9.99 -7.18 -11.44
CA VAL A 125 -9.20 -8.44 -11.45
C VAL A 125 -8.62 -8.69 -10.04
N TRP A 126 -8.05 -7.66 -9.41
CA TRP A 126 -7.54 -7.76 -8.05
C TRP A 126 -8.64 -8.16 -7.06
N LEU A 127 -9.81 -7.55 -7.13
CA LEU A 127 -10.94 -7.87 -6.26
C LEU A 127 -11.42 -9.32 -6.45
N LEU A 128 -11.49 -9.77 -7.70
CA LEU A 128 -11.91 -11.13 -8.05
C LEU A 128 -10.96 -12.19 -7.49
N LEU A 129 -9.65 -11.92 -7.49
CA LEU A 129 -8.62 -12.84 -6.96
C LEU A 129 -8.75 -13.13 -5.46
N HIS A 130 -9.47 -12.30 -4.69
CA HIS A 130 -9.79 -12.61 -3.29
C HIS A 130 -10.71 -13.84 -3.15
N PHE A 131 -11.56 -14.08 -4.14
CA PHE A 131 -12.62 -15.08 -4.05
C PHE A 131 -12.34 -16.32 -4.90
N LYS A 132 -11.71 -16.15 -6.07
CA LYS A 132 -11.39 -17.26 -6.97
C LYS A 132 -10.08 -17.05 -7.71
N ASP A 133 -9.42 -18.13 -8.12
CA ASP A 133 -8.35 -18.08 -9.11
C ASP A 133 -8.98 -17.74 -10.45
N TYR A 134 -8.48 -16.70 -11.10
CA TYR A 134 -9.01 -16.20 -12.38
C TYR A 134 -7.87 -15.98 -13.38
N ARG A 135 -7.89 -16.76 -14.45
CA ARG A 135 -6.84 -16.75 -15.49
C ARG A 135 -7.39 -16.50 -16.89
N ARG A 136 -8.71 -16.32 -17.01
CA ARG A 136 -9.35 -16.12 -18.29
C ARG A 136 -9.12 -14.68 -18.78
N PRO A 137 -8.59 -14.47 -20.01
CA PRO A 137 -8.44 -13.13 -20.56
C PRO A 137 -9.76 -12.38 -20.65
N ALA A 138 -9.73 -11.10 -20.33
CA ALA A 138 -10.87 -10.19 -20.41
C ALA A 138 -10.38 -8.83 -20.93
N GLN A 139 -11.03 -8.29 -21.96
CA GLN A 139 -10.61 -7.04 -22.62
C GLN A 139 -11.12 -5.79 -21.91
N SER A 140 -12.07 -5.94 -20.99
CA SER A 140 -12.69 -4.81 -20.28
C SER A 140 -13.39 -5.27 -19.01
N PHE A 141 -13.74 -4.31 -18.15
CA PHE A 141 -14.61 -4.52 -16.99
C PHE A 141 -15.90 -5.28 -17.34
N LYS A 142 -16.54 -4.96 -18.48
CA LYS A 142 -17.79 -5.62 -18.89
C LYS A 142 -17.62 -7.14 -19.08
N GLN A 143 -16.46 -7.58 -19.54
CA GLN A 143 -16.19 -9.02 -19.70
C GLN A 143 -15.86 -9.71 -18.38
N LEU A 144 -15.48 -8.98 -17.34
CA LEU A 144 -15.29 -9.51 -15.98
C LEU A 144 -16.60 -9.67 -15.20
N MET A 145 -17.65 -8.93 -15.56
CA MET A 145 -18.92 -8.89 -14.83
C MET A 145 -19.49 -10.29 -14.49
N PRO A 146 -19.59 -11.26 -15.41
CA PRO A 146 -20.12 -12.58 -15.07
C PRO A 146 -19.31 -13.29 -13.97
N ALA A 147 -17.99 -13.11 -13.96
CA ALA A 147 -17.13 -13.72 -12.94
C ALA A 147 -17.22 -12.98 -11.60
N LEU A 148 -17.45 -11.66 -11.64
CA LEU A 148 -17.69 -10.84 -10.46
C LEU A 148 -19.07 -11.18 -9.84
N ASP A 149 -20.12 -11.30 -10.63
CA ASP A 149 -21.46 -11.67 -10.15
C ASP A 149 -21.47 -13.06 -9.51
N GLU A 150 -20.71 -14.01 -10.07
CA GLU A 150 -20.52 -15.33 -9.46
C GLU A 150 -19.78 -15.24 -8.11
N ALA A 151 -18.75 -14.38 -8.01
CA ALA A 151 -17.94 -14.22 -6.81
C ALA A 151 -18.64 -13.39 -5.72
N PHE A 152 -19.56 -12.52 -6.10
CA PHE A 152 -20.31 -11.62 -5.23
C PHE A 152 -21.82 -11.87 -5.33
N PRO A 153 -22.36 -12.86 -4.60
CA PRO A 153 -23.78 -13.25 -4.72
C PRO A 153 -24.80 -12.15 -4.47
N ALA A 154 -24.40 -11.10 -3.70
CA ALA A 154 -25.22 -9.90 -3.49
C ALA A 154 -25.11 -8.87 -4.63
N GLY A 155 -24.39 -9.22 -5.72
CA GLY A 155 -24.02 -8.33 -6.81
C GLY A 155 -22.76 -7.52 -6.52
N TYR A 156 -21.96 -7.30 -7.58
CA TYR A 156 -20.80 -6.42 -7.50
C TYR A 156 -21.23 -4.96 -7.71
N GLY A 157 -20.80 -4.06 -6.81
CA GLY A 157 -21.01 -2.61 -6.93
C GLY A 157 -19.69 -1.85 -6.83
N LYS A 158 -19.49 -0.88 -7.73
CA LYS A 158 -18.28 -0.01 -7.71
C LYS A 158 -18.25 0.98 -6.53
N THR A 159 -19.34 1.13 -5.80
CA THR A 159 -19.47 2.05 -4.67
C THR A 159 -19.88 1.30 -3.41
N GLY A 160 -19.49 1.85 -2.25
CA GLY A 160 -19.89 1.26 -0.97
C GLY A 160 -19.13 -0.02 -0.63
N MET A 161 -17.87 -0.14 -1.06
CA MET A 161 -17.02 -1.29 -0.79
C MET A 161 -16.95 -1.58 0.72
N LYS A 162 -17.30 -2.81 1.10
CA LYS A 162 -17.13 -3.33 2.46
C LYS A 162 -15.83 -4.14 2.50
N PHE A 163 -14.75 -3.53 2.97
CA PHE A 163 -13.43 -4.17 2.98
C PHE A 163 -13.39 -5.46 3.82
N ASP A 164 -14.25 -5.61 4.82
CA ASP A 164 -14.34 -6.81 5.65
C ASP A 164 -14.53 -8.11 4.82
N LEU A 165 -15.13 -8.02 3.64
CA LEU A 165 -15.26 -9.15 2.71
C LEU A 165 -13.90 -9.59 2.13
N TYR A 166 -12.97 -8.66 1.97
CA TYR A 166 -11.65 -8.85 1.37
C TYR A 166 -10.56 -9.12 2.42
N ALA A 167 -10.73 -8.56 3.62
CA ALA A 167 -9.76 -8.58 4.70
C ALA A 167 -9.14 -9.97 4.99
N PRO A 168 -9.90 -11.08 5.10
CA PRO A 168 -9.32 -12.39 5.41
C PRO A 168 -8.61 -13.03 4.22
N ARG A 169 -8.74 -12.48 3.01
CA ARG A 169 -8.32 -13.11 1.75
C ARG A 169 -7.26 -12.35 0.97
N TRP A 170 -6.84 -11.17 1.41
CA TRP A 170 -5.93 -10.34 0.61
C TRP A 170 -4.55 -10.99 0.38
N ARG A 171 -4.06 -11.79 1.35
CA ARG A 171 -2.80 -12.55 1.16
C ARG A 171 -2.95 -13.67 0.11
N LEU A 172 -4.08 -14.33 0.11
CA LEU A 172 -4.42 -15.33 -0.92
C LEU A 172 -4.55 -14.67 -2.30
N ALA A 173 -5.19 -13.50 -2.37
CA ALA A 173 -5.25 -12.71 -3.60
C ALA A 173 -3.84 -12.31 -4.09
N ALA A 174 -2.95 -11.92 -3.18
CA ALA A 174 -1.56 -11.58 -3.50
C ALA A 174 -0.81 -12.79 -4.07
N SER A 175 -0.98 -13.97 -3.48
CA SER A 175 -0.39 -15.22 -4.00
C SER A 175 -0.89 -15.56 -5.40
N ARG A 176 -2.20 -15.48 -5.64
CA ARG A 176 -2.80 -15.73 -6.96
C ARG A 176 -2.31 -14.71 -8.00
N ALA A 177 -2.30 -13.42 -7.65
CA ALA A 177 -1.85 -12.35 -8.54
C ALA A 177 -0.38 -12.50 -8.95
N LYS A 178 0.50 -12.88 -8.02
CA LYS A 178 1.92 -13.12 -8.27
C LYS A 178 2.16 -14.21 -9.33
N GLN A 179 1.24 -15.15 -9.48
CA GLN A 179 1.33 -16.26 -10.45
C GLN A 179 0.85 -15.89 -11.85
N LEU A 180 0.19 -14.73 -12.04
CA LEU A 180 -0.39 -14.35 -13.33
C LEU A 180 0.64 -13.70 -14.25
N ALA A 181 1.57 -12.93 -13.73
CA ALA A 181 2.57 -12.23 -14.53
C ALA A 181 3.89 -12.07 -13.77
N GLU A 182 4.97 -11.93 -14.52
CA GLU A 182 6.26 -11.50 -14.00
C GLU A 182 6.15 -10.08 -13.46
N SER A 183 6.78 -9.81 -12.31
CA SER A 183 6.76 -8.49 -11.67
C SER A 183 7.25 -7.38 -12.60
N GLY A 184 6.44 -6.37 -12.80
CA GLY A 184 6.71 -5.23 -13.69
C GLY A 184 6.24 -5.42 -15.13
N LYS A 185 5.68 -6.60 -15.49
CA LYS A 185 5.10 -6.91 -16.79
C LYS A 185 3.58 -7.08 -16.75
N GLU A 186 2.95 -6.67 -15.67
CA GLU A 186 1.53 -6.85 -15.50
C GLU A 186 0.70 -6.14 -16.59
N HIS A 187 1.21 -5.03 -17.15
CA HIS A 187 0.55 -4.33 -18.25
C HIS A 187 0.59 -5.09 -19.60
N GLU A 188 1.46 -6.11 -19.75
CA GLU A 188 1.60 -6.93 -20.96
C GLU A 188 0.76 -8.22 -20.90
N VAL A 189 0.38 -8.68 -19.71
CA VAL A 189 -0.29 -9.96 -19.48
C VAL A 189 -1.74 -9.75 -19.06
N ASN A 190 -2.68 -10.45 -19.70
CA ASN A 190 -4.12 -10.36 -19.42
C ASN A 190 -4.71 -11.76 -19.11
N PRO A 191 -5.34 -11.96 -17.94
CA PRO A 191 -5.47 -11.01 -16.83
C PRO A 191 -4.21 -10.96 -15.96
N SER A 192 -3.97 -9.81 -15.33
CA SER A 192 -2.92 -9.70 -14.32
C SER A 192 -3.14 -8.48 -13.42
N THR A 193 -2.42 -8.41 -12.31
CA THR A 193 -2.41 -7.22 -11.46
C THR A 193 -1.16 -7.14 -10.59
N GLY A 194 -0.54 -5.96 -10.53
CA GLY A 194 0.59 -5.63 -9.66
C GLY A 194 0.18 -5.20 -8.26
N MET A 195 -1.12 -5.17 -7.96
CA MET A 195 -1.65 -4.78 -6.66
C MET A 195 -1.10 -5.61 -5.50
N TRP A 196 -0.68 -6.85 -5.77
CA TRP A 196 -0.08 -7.72 -4.75
C TRP A 196 1.18 -7.11 -4.11
N LYS A 197 2.00 -6.40 -4.88
CA LYS A 197 3.22 -5.73 -4.38
C LYS A 197 2.85 -4.62 -3.40
N LEU A 198 1.92 -3.74 -3.81
CA LEU A 198 1.44 -2.65 -2.97
C LEU A 198 0.71 -3.17 -1.72
N ALA A 199 -0.10 -4.22 -1.87
CA ALA A 199 -0.81 -4.81 -0.73
C ALA A 199 0.16 -5.40 0.32
N LEU A 200 1.24 -6.05 -0.11
CA LEU A 200 2.30 -6.54 0.78
C LEU A 200 3.08 -5.39 1.43
N ALA A 201 3.38 -4.32 0.68
CA ALA A 201 4.04 -3.13 1.23
C ALA A 201 3.20 -2.47 2.35
N ILE A 202 1.88 -2.42 2.19
CA ILE A 202 0.96 -1.84 3.19
C ILE A 202 0.73 -2.80 4.36
N GLY A 203 0.42 -4.05 4.07
CA GLY A 203 -0.03 -5.04 5.05
C GLY A 203 1.10 -5.72 5.83
N GLY A 204 2.31 -5.67 5.30
CA GLY A 204 3.48 -6.38 5.81
C GLY A 204 3.43 -7.89 5.54
N GLY A 205 4.61 -8.51 5.44
CA GLY A 205 4.76 -9.94 5.23
C GLY A 205 4.91 -10.35 3.77
N GLU A 206 5.19 -11.63 3.56
CA GLU A 206 5.25 -12.25 2.24
C GLU A 206 3.86 -12.75 1.80
N ALA A 207 3.67 -12.94 0.48
CA ALA A 207 2.50 -13.63 -0.04
C ALA A 207 2.49 -15.06 0.51
N GLN A 208 1.34 -15.52 0.99
CA GLN A 208 1.21 -16.93 1.40
C GLN A 208 1.36 -17.84 0.17
N PRO A 209 1.99 -19.01 0.33
CA PRO A 209 2.15 -19.99 -0.75
C PRO A 209 0.82 -20.55 -1.26
#